data_5955342eb426848dddfe6e11ad62d9d9
#
_entry.id   5955342eb426848dddfe6e11ad62d9d9
#
_cell.length_a   1.000
_cell.length_b   1.000
_cell.length_c   1.000
_cell.angle_alpha   90.00
_cell.angle_beta   90.00
_cell.angle_gamma   90.00
#
_symmetry.space_group_name_H-M   'P 1'
#
loop_
_entity.id
_entity.type
_entity.pdbx_description
1 polymer ?
#
loop_
_entity_poly.entity_id
_entity_poly.type
_entity_poly.pdbx_seq_one_letter_code
_entity_poly.pdbx_strand_id
1 'polypeptide(L)'
;MSKVLVTYFSASGVTAKTANKLAKEVDGDLFEIEPKEKYTSADLNWLDKKSRSSVEMNDPASRPEIAKQVENMDMYDTVLVGFPIWWYVEPKIIDTFLDSYDFAGKTVIPFATSGGSGIENVEKNLQKEYPNINWGKGKLLNGSVKAWF
;
A
#
# COMPACT_ATOMS: atom_id res chain seq x y z
N MET A 1 14.88 -19.09 7.42
CA MET A 1 13.70 -18.44 8.00
C MET A 1 13.21 -17.34 7.06
N SER A 2 11.93 -17.34 6.80
CA SER A 2 11.37 -16.28 5.97
C SER A 2 11.31 -14.99 6.78
N LYS A 3 11.60 -13.87 6.12
CA LYS A 3 11.46 -12.54 6.72
C LYS A 3 10.31 -11.80 6.06
N VAL A 4 9.56 -11.09 6.89
CA VAL A 4 8.39 -10.33 6.47
C VAL A 4 8.68 -8.84 6.58
N LEU A 5 8.39 -8.11 5.52
CA LEU A 5 8.43 -6.65 5.52
C LEU A 5 7.00 -6.13 5.43
N VAL A 6 6.60 -5.29 6.38
CA VAL A 6 5.31 -4.61 6.34
C VAL A 6 5.55 -3.20 5.84
N THR A 7 5.07 -2.92 4.64
CA THR A 7 5.15 -1.57 4.06
C THR A 7 3.77 -0.93 4.07
N TYR A 8 3.74 0.39 4.14
CA TYR A 8 2.46 1.11 4.15
C TYR A 8 2.60 2.55 3.68
N PHE A 9 1.54 3.04 3.07
CA PHE A 9 1.31 4.46 2.86
C PHE A 9 0.12 4.89 3.71
N SER A 10 0.26 5.99 4.46
CA SER A 10 -0.83 6.49 5.30
C SER A 10 -0.96 8.00 5.12
N ALA A 11 -2.16 8.44 4.75
CA ALA A 11 -2.46 9.85 4.56
C ALA A 11 -2.99 10.52 5.84
N SER A 12 -3.77 9.78 6.65
CA SER A 12 -4.44 10.31 7.83
C SER A 12 -4.00 9.65 9.15
N GLY A 13 -3.07 8.70 9.10
CA GLY A 13 -2.59 7.98 10.27
C GLY A 13 -3.32 6.68 10.57
N VAL A 14 -4.44 6.41 9.94
CA VAL A 14 -5.21 5.18 10.18
C VAL A 14 -4.44 3.94 9.70
N THR A 15 -3.95 3.98 8.46
CA THR A 15 -3.18 2.87 7.90
C THR A 15 -1.87 2.67 8.68
N ALA A 16 -1.23 3.75 9.12
CA ALA A 16 -0.01 3.69 9.93
C ALA A 16 -0.23 2.90 11.22
N LYS A 17 -1.31 3.16 11.94
CA LYS A 17 -1.65 2.42 13.15
C LYS A 17 -1.86 0.94 12.88
N THR A 18 -2.59 0.63 11.82
CA THR A 18 -2.87 -0.75 11.40
C THR A 18 -1.58 -1.47 11.04
N ALA A 19 -0.70 -0.82 10.27
CA ALA A 19 0.58 -1.39 9.86
C ALA A 19 1.49 -1.69 11.06
N ASN A 20 1.54 -0.78 12.04
CA ASN A 20 2.30 -0.99 13.28
C ASN A 20 1.83 -2.23 14.04
N LYS A 21 0.52 -2.40 14.17
CA LYS A 21 -0.07 -3.56 14.83
C LYS A 21 0.24 -4.85 14.06
N LEU A 22 0.12 -4.80 12.74
CA LEU A 22 0.39 -5.96 11.89
C LEU A 22 1.86 -6.38 11.95
N ALA A 23 2.79 -5.44 11.93
CA ALA A 23 4.21 -5.73 12.03
C ALA A 23 4.54 -6.47 13.35
N LYS A 24 3.92 -6.06 14.44
CA LYS A 24 4.07 -6.74 15.74
C LYS A 24 3.46 -8.15 15.71
N GLU A 25 2.29 -8.29 15.11
CA GLU A 25 1.58 -9.56 15.03
C GLU A 25 2.38 -10.61 14.25
N VAL A 26 3.05 -10.21 13.18
CA VAL A 26 3.80 -11.13 12.31
C VAL A 26 5.31 -11.13 12.59
N ASP A 27 5.75 -10.38 13.58
CA ASP A 27 7.18 -10.20 13.92
C ASP A 27 7.99 -9.78 12.68
N GLY A 28 7.45 -8.81 11.95
CA GLY A 28 8.04 -8.29 10.73
C GLY A 28 8.69 -6.92 10.92
N ASP A 29 9.50 -6.54 9.96
CA ASP A 29 10.05 -5.19 9.89
C ASP A 29 9.01 -4.24 9.29
N LEU A 30 9.09 -2.96 9.64
CA LEU A 30 8.14 -1.94 9.21
C LEU A 30 8.84 -0.90 8.34
N PHE A 31 8.22 -0.56 7.21
CA PHE A 31 8.72 0.49 6.32
C PHE A 31 7.58 1.39 5.87
N GLU A 32 7.71 2.69 6.10
CA GLU A 32 6.73 3.66 5.61
C GLU A 32 7.06 4.05 4.16
N ILE A 33 6.06 3.93 3.28
CA ILE A 33 6.12 4.47 1.93
C ILE A 33 5.82 5.96 2.05
N GLU A 34 6.86 6.75 2.25
CA GLU A 34 6.72 8.16 2.55
C GLU A 34 6.75 8.98 1.26
N PRO A 35 5.69 9.76 0.96
CA PRO A 35 5.72 10.62 -0.23
C PRO A 35 6.76 11.71 -0.05
N LYS A 36 7.48 12.03 -1.12
CA LYS A 36 8.46 13.12 -1.13
C LYS A 36 7.79 14.45 -0.76
N GLU A 37 6.59 14.67 -1.27
CA GLU A 37 5.72 15.78 -0.86
C GLU A 37 4.55 15.22 -0.07
N LYS A 38 4.46 15.58 1.20
CA LYS A 38 3.39 15.12 2.08
C LYS A 38 2.04 15.65 1.63
N TYR A 39 1.00 14.82 1.80
CA TYR A 39 -0.36 15.22 1.47
C TYR A 39 -0.92 16.14 2.56
N THR A 40 -1.45 17.29 2.16
CA THR A 40 -2.15 18.21 3.04
C THR A 40 -3.64 17.86 3.07
N SER A 41 -4.41 18.49 3.97
CA SER A 41 -5.87 18.32 4.00
C SER A 41 -6.50 18.73 2.67
N ALA A 42 -6.01 19.80 2.03
CA ALA A 42 -6.48 20.22 0.72
C ALA A 42 -6.17 19.19 -0.36
N ASP A 43 -4.98 18.57 -0.31
CA ASP A 43 -4.58 17.53 -1.26
C ASP A 43 -5.49 16.31 -1.17
N LEU A 44 -6.03 16.01 0.01
CA LEU A 44 -6.87 14.86 0.26
C LEU A 44 -8.36 15.11 0.05
N ASN A 45 -8.74 16.32 -0.34
CA ASN A 45 -10.15 16.67 -0.55
C ASN A 45 -10.69 15.99 -1.82
N TRP A 46 -11.27 14.82 -1.66
CA TRP A 46 -11.80 14.02 -2.77
C TRP A 46 -13.04 14.65 -3.42
N LEU A 47 -13.66 15.63 -2.79
CA LEU A 47 -14.79 16.39 -3.37
C LEU A 47 -14.31 17.45 -4.36
N ASP A 48 -13.06 17.87 -4.28
CA ASP A 48 -12.45 18.83 -5.18
C ASP A 48 -11.75 18.08 -6.32
N LYS A 49 -12.26 18.21 -7.54
CA LYS A 49 -11.71 17.54 -8.72
C LYS A 49 -10.31 18.02 -9.08
N LYS A 50 -9.88 19.17 -8.56
CA LYS A 50 -8.56 19.75 -8.78
C LYS A 50 -7.58 19.44 -7.66
N SER A 51 -8.01 18.75 -6.60
CA SER A 51 -7.12 18.37 -5.52
C SER A 51 -6.06 17.39 -6.03
N ARG A 52 -4.93 17.35 -5.35
CA ARG A 52 -3.81 16.47 -5.72
C ARG A 52 -4.25 15.01 -5.83
N SER A 53 -4.97 14.49 -4.83
CA SER A 53 -5.42 13.10 -4.84
C SER A 53 -6.37 12.82 -6.02
N SER A 54 -7.29 13.74 -6.31
CA SER A 54 -8.21 13.59 -7.44
C SER A 54 -7.46 13.56 -8.78
N VAL A 55 -6.50 14.46 -8.97
CA VAL A 55 -5.70 14.52 -10.20
C VAL A 55 -4.87 13.24 -10.36
N GLU A 56 -4.21 12.79 -9.30
CA GLU A 56 -3.40 11.57 -9.33
C GLU A 56 -4.25 10.34 -9.65
N MET A 57 -5.41 10.22 -9.02
CA MET A 57 -6.26 9.04 -9.21
C MET A 57 -6.93 9.00 -10.58
N ASN A 58 -7.10 10.13 -11.23
CA ASN A 58 -7.66 10.21 -12.58
C ASN A 58 -6.61 10.01 -13.69
N ASP A 59 -5.33 9.92 -13.32
CA ASP A 59 -4.25 9.69 -14.28
C ASP A 59 -3.61 8.32 -14.02
N PRO A 60 -3.87 7.31 -14.86
CA PRO A 60 -3.28 5.98 -14.68
C PRO A 60 -1.76 5.95 -14.68
N ALA A 61 -1.12 6.94 -15.31
CA ALA A 61 0.33 7.02 -15.39
C ALA A 61 0.95 7.81 -14.24
N SER A 62 0.15 8.34 -13.32
CA SER A 62 0.65 9.13 -12.20
C SER A 62 1.53 8.27 -11.30
N ARG A 63 2.72 8.81 -10.95
CA ARG A 63 3.68 8.12 -10.07
C ARG A 63 4.27 9.13 -9.09
N PRO A 64 3.56 9.44 -7.99
CA PRO A 64 4.10 10.32 -6.95
C PRO A 64 5.43 9.80 -6.42
N GLU A 65 6.41 10.68 -6.25
CA GLU A 65 7.74 10.28 -5.79
C GLU A 65 7.73 9.86 -4.32
N ILE A 66 8.58 8.86 -4.02
CA ILE A 66 8.78 8.32 -2.67
C ILE A 66 10.10 8.87 -2.12
N ALA A 67 10.08 9.34 -0.86
CA ALA A 67 11.23 9.99 -0.24
C ALA A 67 12.35 9.01 0.13
N LYS A 68 12.03 7.76 0.42
CA LYS A 68 12.98 6.75 0.90
C LYS A 68 12.83 5.45 0.14
N GLN A 69 13.92 4.68 0.05
CA GLN A 69 13.93 3.37 -0.58
C GLN A 69 14.21 2.29 0.45
N VAL A 70 13.65 1.09 0.22
CA VAL A 70 13.99 -0.09 1.01
C VAL A 70 15.38 -0.55 0.56
N GLU A 71 16.33 -0.54 1.47
CA GLU A 71 17.73 -0.86 1.12
C GLU A 71 17.99 -2.35 1.00
N ASN A 72 17.23 -3.17 1.76
CA ASN A 72 17.48 -4.62 1.90
C ASN A 72 16.29 -5.44 1.39
N MET A 73 15.69 -5.06 0.27
CA MET A 73 14.52 -5.77 -0.26
C MET A 73 14.79 -7.27 -0.45
N ASP A 74 16.01 -7.64 -0.84
CA ASP A 74 16.37 -9.03 -1.11
C ASP A 74 16.27 -9.97 0.09
N MET A 75 16.32 -9.43 1.31
CA MET A 75 16.25 -10.26 2.52
C MET A 75 14.83 -10.67 2.89
N TYR A 76 13.83 -10.13 2.21
CA TYR A 76 12.42 -10.40 2.52
C TYR A 76 11.81 -11.37 1.52
N ASP A 77 11.10 -12.38 2.02
CA ASP A 77 10.36 -13.34 1.20
C ASP A 77 8.90 -12.93 1.02
N THR A 78 8.36 -12.24 2.01
CA THR A 78 6.98 -11.78 2.03
C THR A 78 6.97 -10.27 2.26
N VAL A 79 6.28 -9.55 1.39
CA VAL A 79 6.13 -8.10 1.49
C VAL A 79 4.63 -7.79 1.58
N LEU A 80 4.23 -7.21 2.72
CA LEU A 80 2.88 -6.71 2.87
C LEU A 80 2.87 -5.24 2.43
N VAL A 81 1.85 -4.86 1.68
CA VAL A 81 1.71 -3.49 1.19
C VAL A 81 0.36 -2.95 1.63
N GLY A 82 0.39 -1.97 2.52
CA GLY A 82 -0.81 -1.40 3.11
C GLY A 82 -1.09 0.03 2.64
N PHE A 83 -2.37 0.36 2.52
CA PHE A 83 -2.80 1.67 2.04
C PHE A 83 -4.27 1.93 2.34
N PRO A 84 -4.70 3.20 2.38
CA PRO A 84 -6.12 3.52 2.36
C PRO A 84 -6.66 3.32 0.94
N ILE A 85 -7.89 2.84 0.83
CA ILE A 85 -8.53 2.69 -0.49
C ILE A 85 -9.04 4.06 -0.96
N TRP A 86 -8.58 4.49 -2.14
CA TRP A 86 -9.02 5.72 -2.79
C TRP A 86 -9.72 5.34 -4.10
N TRP A 87 -10.97 5.79 -4.28
CA TRP A 87 -11.75 5.49 -5.49
C TRP A 87 -11.72 4.00 -5.85
N TYR A 88 -11.88 3.13 -4.85
CA TYR A 88 -11.96 1.66 -4.96
C TYR A 88 -10.66 0.97 -5.37
N VAL A 89 -9.56 1.68 -5.49
CA VAL A 89 -8.25 1.12 -5.85
C VAL A 89 -7.14 1.65 -4.93
N GLU A 90 -5.91 1.21 -5.18
CA GLU A 90 -4.75 1.71 -4.43
C GLU A 90 -4.40 3.14 -4.83
N PRO A 91 -3.88 3.97 -3.90
CA PRO A 91 -3.31 5.27 -4.27
C PRO A 91 -2.13 5.09 -5.23
N LYS A 92 -1.90 6.05 -6.11
CA LYS A 92 -0.86 5.93 -7.15
C LYS A 92 0.56 5.82 -6.61
N ILE A 93 0.81 6.28 -5.39
CA ILE A 93 2.12 6.10 -4.75
C ILE A 93 2.45 4.62 -4.52
N ILE A 94 1.43 3.77 -4.36
CA ILE A 94 1.61 2.33 -4.27
C ILE A 94 2.15 1.78 -5.59
N ASP A 95 1.63 2.28 -6.72
CA ASP A 95 2.15 1.90 -8.04
C ASP A 95 3.61 2.33 -8.20
N THR A 96 3.98 3.50 -7.68
CA THR A 96 5.37 3.94 -7.64
C THR A 96 6.24 2.94 -6.88
N PHE A 97 5.77 2.49 -5.72
CA PHE A 97 6.47 1.51 -4.89
C PHE A 97 6.64 0.18 -5.64
N LEU A 98 5.57 -0.32 -6.24
CA LEU A 98 5.59 -1.59 -6.96
C LEU A 98 6.50 -1.55 -8.20
N ASP A 99 6.59 -0.40 -8.86
CA ASP A 99 7.48 -0.20 -10.00
C ASP A 99 8.96 -0.09 -9.60
N SER A 100 9.23 0.19 -8.33
CA SER A 100 10.59 0.52 -7.86
C SER A 100 11.46 -0.69 -7.54
N TYR A 101 10.87 -1.89 -7.43
CA TYR A 101 11.57 -3.10 -6.99
C TYR A 101 11.22 -4.30 -7.83
N ASP A 102 12.13 -5.28 -7.84
CA ASP A 102 11.88 -6.59 -8.43
C ASP A 102 11.35 -7.52 -7.32
N PHE A 103 10.12 -7.98 -7.47
CA PHE A 103 9.47 -8.87 -6.52
C PHE A 103 9.54 -10.35 -6.92
N ALA A 104 10.40 -10.71 -7.86
CA ALA A 104 10.56 -12.10 -8.28
C ALA A 104 10.98 -12.97 -7.08
N GLY A 105 10.32 -14.11 -6.91
CA GLY A 105 10.58 -15.03 -5.80
C GLY A 105 9.95 -14.62 -4.48
N LYS A 106 9.20 -13.51 -4.43
CA LYS A 106 8.55 -13.02 -3.22
C LYS A 106 7.04 -13.16 -3.34
N THR A 107 6.37 -13.25 -2.18
CA THR A 107 4.92 -13.14 -2.10
C THR A 107 4.57 -11.71 -1.66
N VAL A 108 3.72 -11.03 -2.39
CA VAL A 108 3.26 -9.68 -2.07
C VAL A 108 1.79 -9.74 -1.66
N ILE A 109 1.48 -9.23 -0.48
CA ILE A 109 0.13 -9.35 0.11
C ILE A 109 -0.41 -7.95 0.39
N PRO A 110 -1.47 -7.51 -0.30
CA PRO A 110 -2.05 -6.19 -0.01
C PRO A 110 -2.93 -6.25 1.24
N PHE A 111 -2.90 -5.18 2.02
CA PHE A 111 -3.88 -4.95 3.06
C PHE A 111 -4.34 -3.50 2.99
N ALA A 112 -5.56 -3.24 3.41
CA ALA A 112 -6.12 -1.91 3.23
C ALA A 112 -6.97 -1.49 4.41
N THR A 113 -7.10 -0.17 4.55
CA THR A 113 -8.09 0.46 5.43
C THR A 113 -9.07 1.22 4.54
N SER A 114 -10.32 1.31 4.97
CA SER A 114 -11.36 1.94 4.17
C SER A 114 -12.52 2.43 5.04
N GLY A 115 -13.17 3.50 4.61
CA GLY A 115 -14.39 3.99 5.24
C GLY A 115 -15.64 3.18 4.88
N GLY A 116 -15.58 2.32 3.85
CA GLY A 116 -16.75 1.56 3.43
C GLY A 116 -16.52 0.63 2.24
N SER A 117 -15.43 0.81 1.50
CA SER A 117 -15.14 -0.03 0.33
C SER A 117 -14.47 -1.33 0.77
N GLY A 118 -14.76 -2.43 0.05
CA GLY A 118 -14.05 -3.69 0.22
C GLY A 118 -12.73 -3.71 -0.54
N ILE A 119 -11.93 -4.75 -0.33
CA ILE A 119 -10.60 -4.88 -0.95
C ILE A 119 -10.64 -5.62 -2.30
N GLU A 120 -11.75 -6.26 -2.65
CA GLU A 120 -11.83 -7.14 -3.82
C GLU A 120 -11.48 -6.42 -5.12
N ASN A 121 -11.96 -5.20 -5.29
CA ASN A 121 -11.69 -4.41 -6.49
C ASN A 121 -10.21 -4.01 -6.58
N VAL A 122 -9.60 -3.70 -5.44
CA VAL A 122 -8.17 -3.39 -5.34
C VAL A 122 -7.34 -4.59 -5.76
N GLU A 123 -7.68 -5.77 -5.24
CA GLU A 123 -6.97 -7.01 -5.58
C GLU A 123 -7.03 -7.31 -7.07
N LYS A 124 -8.20 -7.16 -7.69
CA LYS A 124 -8.36 -7.34 -9.13
C LYS A 124 -7.52 -6.37 -9.93
N ASN A 125 -7.50 -5.10 -9.52
CA ASN A 125 -6.73 -4.07 -10.20
C ASN A 125 -5.22 -4.34 -10.13
N LEU A 126 -4.72 -4.69 -8.94
CA LEU A 126 -3.31 -5.00 -8.74
C LEU A 126 -2.87 -6.22 -9.57
N GLN A 127 -3.68 -7.27 -9.59
CA GLN A 127 -3.39 -8.47 -10.37
C GLN A 127 -3.39 -8.18 -11.87
N LYS A 128 -4.27 -7.31 -12.31
CA LYS A 128 -4.34 -6.90 -13.72
C LYS A 128 -3.13 -6.07 -14.15
N GLU A 129 -2.71 -5.11 -13.31
CA GLU A 129 -1.61 -4.20 -13.65
C GLU A 129 -0.24 -4.82 -13.42
N TYR A 130 -0.13 -5.76 -12.47
CA TYR A 130 1.12 -6.41 -12.10
C TYR A 130 0.99 -7.94 -12.15
N PRO A 131 0.75 -8.51 -13.33
CA PRO A 131 0.47 -9.95 -13.46
C PRO A 131 1.68 -10.85 -13.12
N ASN A 132 2.89 -10.28 -13.11
CA ASN A 132 4.11 -11.04 -12.83
C ASN A 132 4.45 -11.13 -11.33
N ILE A 133 3.74 -10.38 -10.49
CA ILE A 133 3.91 -10.45 -9.04
C ILE A 133 3.11 -11.63 -8.50
N ASN A 134 3.71 -12.39 -7.60
CA ASN A 134 3.01 -13.47 -6.90
C ASN A 134 2.17 -12.87 -5.77
N TRP A 135 0.90 -12.60 -6.05
CA TRP A 135 0.00 -11.97 -5.10
C TRP A 135 -0.56 -12.99 -4.11
N GLY A 136 -0.41 -12.71 -2.81
CA GLY A 136 -1.13 -13.41 -1.77
C GLY A 136 -2.52 -12.78 -1.60
N LYS A 137 -3.37 -13.46 -0.85
CA LYS A 137 -4.73 -12.96 -0.59
C LYS A 137 -4.67 -11.75 0.33
N GLY A 138 -5.27 -10.64 -0.12
CA GLY A 138 -5.34 -9.40 0.66
C GLY A 138 -6.41 -9.43 1.73
N LYS A 139 -6.38 -8.44 2.61
CA LYS A 139 -7.36 -8.29 3.67
C LYS A 139 -7.63 -6.82 3.99
N LEU A 140 -8.90 -6.53 4.24
CA LEU A 140 -9.33 -5.23 4.76
C LEU A 140 -9.19 -5.24 6.29
N LEU A 141 -8.41 -4.31 6.84
CA LEU A 141 -8.09 -4.26 8.27
C LEU A 141 -8.64 -2.98 8.89
N ASN A 142 -9.92 -2.98 9.21
CA ASN A 142 -10.61 -1.82 9.81
C ASN A 142 -10.87 -1.97 11.31
N GLY A 143 -10.15 -2.83 11.98
CA GLY A 143 -10.38 -3.09 13.41
C GLY A 143 -9.26 -3.91 13.99
N SER A 144 -9.58 -5.07 14.55
CA SER A 144 -8.55 -5.95 15.11
C SER A 144 -7.66 -6.49 14.00
N VAL A 145 -6.37 -6.60 14.30
CA VAL A 145 -5.36 -7.05 13.35
C VAL A 145 -4.89 -8.44 13.74
N LYS A 146 -5.12 -9.40 12.84
CA LYS A 146 -4.64 -10.78 13.01
C LYS A 146 -4.01 -11.24 11.70
N ALA A 147 -2.95 -12.02 11.79
CA ALA A 147 -2.34 -12.62 10.61
C ALA A 147 -3.34 -13.57 9.92
N TRP A 148 -3.36 -13.54 8.59
CA TRP A 148 -4.27 -14.36 7.79
C TRP A 148 -3.52 -15.17 6.73
N PHE A 149 -2.24 -15.09 6.72
CA PHE A 149 -1.36 -15.71 5.72
C PHE A 149 -0.33 -16.62 6.36
#